data_9ae7be855b66850c89233735dfc30338
#
_entry.id   9ae7be855b66850c89233735dfc30338
#
_cell.length_a   1.000
_cell.length_b   1.000
_cell.length_c   1.000
_cell.angle_alpha   90.00
_cell.angle_beta   90.00
_cell.angle_gamma   90.00
#
_symmetry.space_group_name_H-M   'P 1'
#
loop_
_entity.id
_entity.type
_entity.pdbx_description
1 polymer ?
#
loop_
_entity_poly.entity_id
_entity_poly.type
_entity_poly.pdbx_seq_one_letter_code
_entity_poly.pdbx_strand_id
1 'polypeptide(L)'
;EPVPQDLTKITTPAGISLFVEIADTVDKRAQGLMFRKSLAADRGMLFIFPEMGNYTFWMKNTLIPLDILWMDESGNILHVESHVPICTKKDDSCPRYYSHRESMYVLELPSGRAKELALTPGTRLSLGIHGRQTSPYP
;
A
#
# COMPACT_ATOMS: atom_id res chain seq x y z
N GLU A 1 -5.69 13.47 -17.36
CA GLU A 1 -4.25 13.29 -17.30
C GLU A 1 -3.89 11.84 -17.55
N PRO A 2 -2.96 11.58 -18.49
CA PRO A 2 -2.61 10.20 -18.79
C PRO A 2 -1.92 9.52 -17.60
N VAL A 3 -2.21 8.24 -17.41
CA VAL A 3 -1.56 7.44 -16.37
C VAL A 3 -0.13 7.14 -16.85
N PRO A 4 0.88 7.40 -16.01
CA PRO A 4 2.24 7.02 -16.38
C PRO A 4 2.34 5.52 -16.67
N GLN A 5 3.23 5.16 -17.59
CA GLN A 5 3.44 3.76 -17.96
C GLN A 5 3.86 2.93 -16.73
N ASP A 6 3.34 1.72 -16.65
CA ASP A 6 3.62 0.76 -15.58
C ASP A 6 3.13 1.17 -14.19
N LEU A 7 2.32 2.23 -14.12
CA LEU A 7 1.70 2.64 -12.87
C LEU A 7 0.19 2.50 -12.96
N THR A 8 -0.44 2.34 -11.81
CA THR A 8 -1.88 2.21 -11.70
C THR A 8 -2.41 3.44 -10.97
N LYS A 9 -3.51 3.99 -11.47
CA LYS A 9 -4.13 5.18 -10.88
C LYS A 9 -5.06 4.78 -9.76
N ILE A 10 -4.89 5.39 -8.60
CA ILE A 10 -5.81 5.32 -7.48
C ILE A 10 -6.41 6.71 -7.29
N THR A 11 -7.72 6.77 -7.10
CA THR A 11 -8.42 8.05 -6.93
C THR A 11 -9.03 8.12 -5.54
N THR A 12 -8.78 9.22 -4.85
CA THR A 12 -9.35 9.48 -3.52
C THR A 12 -10.77 10.03 -3.65
N PRO A 13 -11.57 10.04 -2.56
CA PRO A 13 -12.91 10.63 -2.62
C PRO A 13 -12.92 12.10 -3.04
N ALA A 14 -11.88 12.84 -2.74
CA ALA A 14 -11.75 14.24 -3.15
C ALA A 14 -11.30 14.40 -4.61
N GLY A 15 -11.09 13.30 -5.33
CA GLY A 15 -10.70 13.36 -6.75
C GLY A 15 -9.20 13.49 -6.97
N ILE A 16 -8.38 13.32 -5.93
CA ILE A 16 -6.92 13.35 -6.06
C ILE A 16 -6.43 12.03 -6.64
N SER A 17 -5.50 12.10 -7.58
CA SER A 17 -4.92 10.92 -8.22
C SER A 17 -3.58 10.56 -7.58
N LEU A 18 -3.41 9.28 -7.28
CA LEU A 18 -2.13 8.69 -6.90
C LEU A 18 -1.76 7.67 -7.97
N PHE A 19 -0.48 7.55 -8.26
CA PHE A 19 0.02 6.62 -9.27
C PHE A 19 0.96 5.64 -8.60
N VAL A 20 0.57 4.37 -8.57
CA VAL A 20 1.24 3.37 -7.74
C VAL A 20 1.76 2.21 -8.57
N GLU A 21 2.84 1.63 -8.10
CA GLU A 21 3.34 0.36 -8.60
C GLU A 21 2.49 -0.75 -8.02
N ILE A 22 2.37 -1.87 -8.74
CA ILE A 22 1.59 -3.01 -8.28
C ILE A 22 2.54 -4.12 -7.82
N ALA A 23 2.30 -4.62 -6.61
CA ALA A 23 3.01 -5.77 -6.07
C ALA A 23 1.99 -6.91 -5.92
N ASP A 24 1.89 -7.77 -6.94
CA ASP A 24 0.89 -8.83 -7.01
C ASP A 24 1.50 -10.22 -7.18
N THR A 25 2.82 -10.35 -7.00
CA THR A 25 3.50 -11.64 -6.95
C THR A 25 4.16 -11.78 -5.60
N VAL A 26 4.50 -13.01 -5.22
CA VAL A 26 5.18 -13.28 -3.96
C VAL A 26 6.47 -12.46 -3.86
N ASP A 27 7.27 -12.44 -4.92
CA ASP A 27 8.54 -11.73 -4.90
C ASP A 27 8.37 -10.21 -4.80
N LYS A 28 7.42 -9.64 -5.57
CA LYS A 28 7.15 -8.20 -5.52
C LYS A 28 6.62 -7.78 -4.16
N ARG A 29 5.72 -8.58 -3.57
CA ARG A 29 5.20 -8.28 -2.23
C ARG A 29 6.29 -8.36 -1.18
N ALA A 30 7.20 -9.34 -1.28
CA ALA A 30 8.28 -9.49 -0.33
C ALA A 30 9.27 -8.32 -0.42
N GLN A 31 9.58 -7.86 -1.62
CA GLN A 31 10.50 -6.74 -1.80
C GLN A 31 9.87 -5.40 -1.42
N GLY A 32 8.60 -5.19 -1.79
CA GLY A 32 7.92 -3.93 -1.50
C GLY A 32 8.75 -2.72 -1.94
N LEU A 33 8.85 -1.74 -1.07
CA LEU A 33 9.61 -0.50 -1.31
C LEU A 33 11.03 -0.56 -0.72
N MET A 34 11.56 -1.77 -0.47
CA MET A 34 12.92 -1.91 0.07
C MET A 34 13.94 -1.18 -0.80
N PHE A 35 14.90 -0.56 -0.14
CA PHE A 35 16.05 0.11 -0.75
C PHE A 35 15.70 1.36 -1.58
N ARG A 36 14.44 1.81 -1.59
CA ARG A 36 14.08 3.07 -2.24
C ARG A 36 14.54 4.23 -1.37
N LYS A 37 15.23 5.20 -1.96
CA LYS A 37 15.77 6.35 -1.23
C LYS A 37 14.78 7.50 -1.15
N SER A 38 13.78 7.51 -2.04
CA SER A 38 12.76 8.54 -2.06
C SER A 38 11.49 8.01 -2.70
N LEU A 39 10.39 8.70 -2.43
CA LEU A 39 9.09 8.38 -3.00
C LEU A 39 8.34 9.69 -3.13
N ALA A 40 7.97 10.05 -4.34
CA ALA A 40 7.26 11.30 -4.58
C ALA A 40 5.87 11.27 -3.93
N ALA A 41 5.33 12.45 -3.63
CA ALA A 41 4.10 12.58 -2.87
C ALA A 41 2.90 11.87 -3.49
N ASP A 42 2.85 11.77 -4.83
CA ASP A 42 1.75 11.12 -5.56
C ASP A 42 2.09 9.69 -5.97
N ARG A 43 3.11 9.09 -5.38
CA ARG A 43 3.56 7.72 -5.70
C ARG A 43 3.39 6.82 -4.49
N GLY A 44 3.35 5.53 -4.77
CA GLY A 44 3.25 4.51 -3.73
C GLY A 44 3.29 3.13 -4.33
N MET A 45 2.93 2.14 -3.52
CA MET A 45 2.85 0.77 -3.97
C MET A 45 1.57 0.13 -3.44
N LEU A 46 0.82 -0.50 -4.34
CA LEU A 46 -0.39 -1.25 -3.99
C LEU A 46 -0.06 -2.74 -4.00
N PHE A 47 -0.17 -3.35 -2.83
CA PHE A 47 0.01 -4.78 -2.65
C PHE A 47 -1.33 -5.46 -2.86
N ILE A 48 -1.38 -6.41 -3.79
CA ILE A 48 -2.60 -7.15 -4.12
C ILE A 48 -2.38 -8.60 -3.71
N PHE A 49 -3.28 -9.09 -2.87
CA PHE A 49 -3.26 -10.47 -2.41
C PHE A 49 -4.37 -11.27 -3.11
N PRO A 50 -4.16 -12.57 -3.33
CA PRO A 50 -5.17 -13.36 -4.06
C PRO A 50 -6.45 -13.61 -3.28
N GLU A 51 -6.42 -13.43 -1.94
CA GLU A 51 -7.59 -13.63 -1.11
C GLU A 51 -7.52 -12.76 0.13
N MET A 52 -8.66 -12.60 0.80
CA MET A 52 -8.71 -11.90 2.08
C MET A 52 -7.88 -12.65 3.11
N GLY A 53 -7.09 -11.92 3.90
CA GLY A 53 -6.25 -12.54 4.90
C GLY A 53 -5.66 -11.53 5.86
N ASN A 54 -4.95 -12.02 6.85
CA ASN A 54 -4.25 -11.21 7.83
C ASN A 54 -2.81 -11.03 7.39
N TYR A 55 -2.53 -9.90 6.77
CA TYR A 55 -1.22 -9.61 6.19
C TYR A 55 -0.45 -8.64 7.07
N THR A 56 0.79 -9.01 7.40
CA THR A 56 1.68 -8.17 8.22
C THR A 56 2.74 -7.54 7.35
N PHE A 57 3.17 -6.34 7.76
CA PHE A 57 4.19 -5.58 7.07
C PHE A 57 5.26 -5.15 8.06
N TRP A 58 6.47 -5.00 7.61
CA TRP A 58 7.57 -4.46 8.40
C TRP A 58 8.38 -3.48 7.56
N MET A 59 9.26 -2.75 8.22
CA MET A 59 10.06 -1.70 7.59
C MET A 59 11.52 -2.13 7.39
N LYS A 60 11.80 -3.42 7.43
CA LYS A 60 13.15 -3.91 7.21
C LYS A 60 13.62 -3.50 5.81
N ASN A 61 14.84 -2.96 5.71
CA ASN A 61 15.44 -2.49 4.47
C ASN A 61 14.64 -1.39 3.77
N THR A 62 13.67 -0.79 4.44
CA THR A 62 12.90 0.32 3.91
C THR A 62 13.52 1.61 4.45
N LEU A 63 14.00 2.45 3.54
CA LEU A 63 14.87 3.57 3.90
C LEU A 63 14.12 4.87 4.15
N ILE A 64 12.83 4.90 3.93
CA ILE A 64 11.97 6.07 4.11
C ILE A 64 10.77 5.71 4.97
N PRO A 65 10.28 6.63 5.81
CA PRO A 65 9.06 6.37 6.59
C PRO A 65 7.84 6.34 5.67
N LEU A 66 6.85 5.54 6.05
CA LEU A 66 5.67 5.31 5.21
C LEU A 66 4.39 5.40 6.01
N ASP A 67 3.28 5.62 5.30
CA ASP A 67 1.94 5.31 5.79
C ASP A 67 1.54 3.97 5.16
N ILE A 68 0.90 3.11 5.94
CA ILE A 68 0.45 1.80 5.49
C ILE A 68 -1.06 1.71 5.70
N LEU A 69 -1.80 1.41 4.62
CA LEU A 69 -3.26 1.38 4.64
C LEU A 69 -3.75 0.00 4.20
N TRP A 70 -4.50 -0.68 5.07
CA TRP A 70 -5.12 -1.97 4.75
C TRP A 70 -6.55 -1.74 4.28
N MET A 71 -6.95 -2.43 3.20
CA MET A 71 -8.26 -2.26 2.58
C MET A 71 -8.93 -3.61 2.32
N ASP A 72 -10.25 -3.60 2.29
CA ASP A 72 -11.02 -4.78 1.89
C ASP A 72 -11.07 -4.91 0.36
N GLU A 73 -11.84 -5.89 -0.13
CA GLU A 73 -11.96 -6.19 -1.56
C GLU A 73 -12.63 -5.07 -2.36
N SER A 74 -13.32 -4.15 -1.69
CA SER A 74 -13.97 -3.02 -2.35
C SER A 74 -13.15 -1.74 -2.28
N GLY A 75 -11.97 -1.78 -1.65
CA GLY A 75 -11.14 -0.59 -1.49
C GLY A 75 -11.50 0.25 -0.27
N ASN A 76 -12.34 -0.26 0.63
CA ASN A 76 -12.63 0.42 1.88
C ASN A 76 -11.44 0.30 2.81
N ILE A 77 -10.98 1.42 3.36
CA ILE A 77 -9.86 1.44 4.30
C ILE A 77 -10.33 0.87 5.64
N LEU A 78 -9.63 -0.15 6.12
CA LEU A 78 -9.94 -0.82 7.38
C LEU A 78 -9.04 -0.34 8.51
N HIS A 79 -7.79 -0.01 8.20
CA HIS A 79 -6.80 0.36 9.21
C HIS A 79 -5.70 1.18 8.55
N VAL A 80 -5.16 2.14 9.29
CA VAL A 80 -4.05 2.98 8.83
C VAL A 80 -2.99 3.03 9.93
N GLU A 81 -1.75 2.68 9.56
CA GLU A 81 -0.58 2.97 10.38
C GLU A 81 0.10 4.18 9.77
N SER A 82 0.07 5.31 10.48
CA SER A 82 0.61 6.57 10.00
C SER A 82 2.02 6.79 10.53
N HIS A 83 2.86 7.44 9.71
CA HIS A 83 4.21 7.84 10.12
C HIS A 83 5.02 6.65 10.66
N VAL A 84 4.95 5.52 9.95
CA VAL A 84 5.70 4.33 10.36
C VAL A 84 7.18 4.61 10.16
N PRO A 85 7.99 4.56 11.24
CA PRO A 85 9.39 4.93 11.14
C PRO A 85 10.21 3.83 10.46
N ILE A 86 11.37 4.24 9.93
CA ILE A 86 12.32 3.25 9.41
C ILE A 86 12.80 2.35 10.56
N CYS A 87 13.24 1.16 10.20
CA CYS A 87 13.85 0.23 11.15
C CYS A 87 15.30 0.03 10.77
N THR A 88 16.21 0.38 11.68
CA THR A 88 17.65 0.31 11.41
C THR A 88 18.27 -1.03 11.81
N LYS A 89 17.47 -1.95 12.33
CA LYS A 89 17.95 -3.27 12.74
C LYS A 89 18.32 -4.10 11.52
N LYS A 90 19.43 -4.83 11.62
CA LYS A 90 19.93 -5.64 10.51
C LYS A 90 19.45 -7.09 10.58
N ASP A 91 18.87 -7.49 11.69
CA ASP A 91 18.27 -8.81 11.85
C ASP A 91 16.76 -8.73 11.56
N ASP A 92 16.03 -9.80 11.86
CA ASP A 92 14.61 -9.89 11.60
C ASP A 92 13.75 -9.42 12.76
N SER A 93 14.28 -8.53 13.62
CA SER A 93 13.57 -8.06 14.81
C SER A 93 12.83 -6.74 14.58
N CYS A 94 12.74 -6.24 13.35
CA CYS A 94 11.94 -5.05 13.08
C CYS A 94 10.48 -5.28 13.49
N PRO A 95 9.82 -4.24 14.02
CA PRO A 95 8.40 -4.36 14.37
C PRO A 95 7.55 -4.78 13.19
N ARG A 96 6.49 -5.52 13.47
CA ARG A 96 5.52 -5.93 12.46
C ARG A 96 4.22 -5.17 12.69
N TYR A 97 3.60 -4.74 11.60
CA TYR A 97 2.37 -3.97 11.61
C TYR A 97 1.28 -4.78 10.92
N TYR A 98 0.07 -4.74 11.46
CA TYR A 98 -1.07 -5.50 10.93
C TYR A 98 -2.36 -4.80 11.30
N SER A 99 -3.44 -5.15 10.58
CA SER A 99 -4.70 -4.44 10.73
C SER A 99 -5.62 -5.03 11.79
N HIS A 100 -5.35 -6.22 12.29
CA HIS A 100 -6.24 -7.02 13.14
C HIS A 100 -7.55 -7.40 12.42
N ARG A 101 -7.61 -7.23 11.10
CA ARG A 101 -8.76 -7.56 10.26
C ARG A 101 -8.26 -8.16 8.96
N GLU A 102 -9.08 -9.01 8.36
CA GLU A 102 -8.75 -9.53 7.03
C GLU A 102 -8.82 -8.40 6.00
N SER A 103 -7.86 -8.39 5.08
CA SER A 103 -7.76 -7.40 4.02
C SER A 103 -7.36 -8.06 2.70
N MET A 104 -7.61 -7.37 1.60
CA MET A 104 -7.24 -7.83 0.25
C MET A 104 -6.12 -6.99 -0.31
N TYR A 105 -6.12 -5.69 -0.03
CA TYR A 105 -5.16 -4.73 -0.58
C TYR A 105 -4.47 -3.99 0.54
N VAL A 106 -3.20 -3.66 0.33
CA VAL A 106 -2.46 -2.79 1.23
C VAL A 106 -1.76 -1.74 0.39
N LEU A 107 -1.94 -0.47 0.76
CA LEU A 107 -1.35 0.66 0.06
C LEU A 107 -0.27 1.29 0.93
N GLU A 108 0.93 1.42 0.39
CA GLU A 108 2.00 2.16 1.05
C GLU A 108 2.21 3.49 0.35
N LEU A 109 2.23 4.56 1.14
CA LEU A 109 2.40 5.95 0.68
C LEU A 109 3.52 6.60 1.49
N PRO A 110 4.07 7.72 1.01
CA PRO A 110 4.99 8.50 1.84
C PRO A 110 4.34 8.91 3.15
N SER A 111 5.12 8.95 4.21
CA SER A 111 4.67 9.30 5.56
C SER A 111 3.92 10.62 5.55
N GLY A 112 2.74 10.65 6.16
CA GLY A 112 1.91 11.85 6.27
C GLY A 112 0.90 12.03 5.16
N ARG A 113 0.98 11.29 4.06
CA ARG A 113 0.06 11.46 2.94
C ARG A 113 -1.36 11.03 3.27
N ALA A 114 -1.51 9.99 4.09
CA ALA A 114 -2.86 9.55 4.48
C ALA A 114 -3.62 10.68 5.16
N LYS A 115 -2.97 11.38 6.09
CA LYS A 115 -3.59 12.51 6.79
C LYS A 115 -3.89 13.66 5.83
N GLU A 116 -2.95 14.01 4.97
CA GLU A 116 -3.12 15.09 4.01
C GLU A 116 -4.30 14.83 3.07
N LEU A 117 -4.52 13.58 2.71
CA LEU A 117 -5.59 13.19 1.78
C LEU A 117 -6.86 12.75 2.49
N ALA A 118 -6.93 12.88 3.83
CA ALA A 118 -8.06 12.48 4.65
C ALA A 118 -8.42 11.00 4.48
N LEU A 119 -7.42 10.14 4.34
CA LEU A 119 -7.61 8.70 4.17
C LEU A 119 -7.65 8.04 5.55
N THR A 120 -8.86 7.78 6.03
CA THR A 120 -9.12 7.21 7.34
C THR A 120 -9.94 5.94 7.20
N PRO A 121 -9.97 5.08 8.24
CA PRO A 121 -10.86 3.91 8.21
C PRO A 121 -12.29 4.30 7.88
N GLY A 122 -12.92 3.54 6.98
CA GLY A 122 -14.24 3.85 6.46
C GLY A 122 -14.25 4.62 5.16
N THR A 123 -13.14 5.23 4.77
CA THR A 123 -12.98 5.90 3.48
C THR A 123 -12.73 4.86 2.39
N ARG A 124 -13.30 5.06 1.22
CA ARG A 124 -13.12 4.17 0.09
C ARG A 124 -12.25 4.81 -0.98
N LEU A 125 -11.25 4.06 -1.43
CA LEU A 125 -10.41 4.44 -2.56
C LEU A 125 -10.91 3.75 -3.82
N SER A 126 -10.90 4.47 -4.93
CA SER A 126 -11.16 3.88 -6.24
C SER A 126 -9.86 3.32 -6.77
N LEU A 127 -9.75 2.00 -6.80
CA LEU A 127 -8.54 1.33 -7.28
C LEU A 127 -8.64 1.15 -8.78
N GLY A 128 -7.65 1.62 -9.52
CA GLY A 128 -7.66 1.56 -10.98
C GLY A 128 -7.28 0.19 -11.53
N ILE A 129 -7.80 -0.87 -10.93
CA ILE A 129 -7.48 -2.25 -11.30
C ILE A 129 -8.67 -2.96 -11.96
N HIS A 130 -9.60 -2.19 -12.53
CA HIS A 130 -10.77 -2.74 -13.23
C HIS A 130 -10.30 -3.61 -14.39
N GLY A 131 -10.94 -4.80 -14.51
CA GLY A 131 -10.58 -5.75 -15.54
C GLY A 131 -9.31 -6.54 -15.27
N ARG A 132 -8.58 -6.17 -14.20
CA ARG A 132 -7.40 -6.92 -13.81
C ARG A 132 -7.82 -8.24 -13.19
N GLN A 133 -7.16 -9.32 -13.61
CA GLN A 133 -7.40 -10.62 -13.02
C GLN A 133 -6.78 -10.68 -11.64
N THR A 134 -7.65 -10.77 -10.63
CA THR A 134 -7.23 -10.96 -9.24
C THR A 134 -7.51 -12.37 -8.76
N SER A 135 -7.94 -13.25 -9.67
CA SER A 135 -8.20 -14.65 -9.37
C SER A 135 -6.94 -15.33 -8.84
N PRO A 136 -7.08 -16.25 -7.88
CA PRO A 136 -5.94 -17.07 -7.46
C PRO A 136 -5.45 -18.01 -8.55
N TYR A 137 -6.20 -18.14 -9.61
CA TYR A 137 -5.80 -18.95 -10.75
C TYR A 137 -5.03 -18.10 -11.75
N PRO A 138 -3.94 -18.60 -12.26
CA PRO A 138 -3.15 -17.87 -13.26
C PRO A 138 -3.88 -17.71 -14.56
#